data_b5fde113b49bc2542de4e3e309a7bef4
#
_entry.id   b5fde113b49bc2542de4e3e309a7bef4
#
_cell.length_a   1.000
_cell.length_b   1.000
_cell.length_c   1.000
_cell.angle_alpha   90.00
_cell.angle_beta   90.00
_cell.angle_gamma   90.00
#
_symmetry.space_group_name_H-M   'P 1'
#
loop_
_entity.id
_entity.type
_entity.pdbx_description
1 polymer ?
#
loop_
_entity_poly.entity_id
_entity_poly.type
_entity_poly.pdbx_seq_one_letter_code
_entity_poly.pdbx_strand_id
1 'polypeptide(L)'
;MSINELEKIISYKFKEKKYLIEAITHKSTGLDYNYDKLEFLGDRVLGLVIAHKLNYLIQDQNVVNTHLKFESLTNEIYLSKVARKININKFILVQGGKDSEKFKNNDSILADVLEAIIGGIFLDGGLKNAQLFIENYFSINDKLPNTNPKSALQEMVLE
;
A
#
# COMPACT_ATOMS: atom_id res chain seq x y z
N MET A 1 -18.85 8.93 -7.27
CA MET A 1 -17.41 9.25 -7.37
C MET A 1 -16.87 8.64 -8.66
N SER A 2 -16.09 9.41 -9.39
CA SER A 2 -15.65 9.00 -10.74
C SER A 2 -14.21 8.49 -10.73
N ILE A 3 -13.84 7.67 -11.71
CA ILE A 3 -12.47 7.22 -11.94
C ILE A 3 -11.53 8.42 -12.14
N ASN A 4 -12.00 9.49 -12.79
CA ASN A 4 -11.18 10.70 -12.97
C ASN A 4 -10.87 11.42 -11.65
N GLU A 5 -11.77 11.36 -10.68
CA GLU A 5 -11.50 11.88 -9.32
C GLU A 5 -10.43 11.05 -8.60
N LEU A 6 -10.52 9.73 -8.72
CA LEU A 6 -9.51 8.84 -8.14
C LEU A 6 -8.13 9.09 -8.75
N GLU A 7 -8.03 9.24 -10.09
CA GLU A 7 -6.76 9.58 -10.76
C GLU A 7 -6.14 10.90 -10.24
N LYS A 8 -6.97 11.91 -9.97
CA LYS A 8 -6.49 13.16 -9.37
C LYS A 8 -5.94 12.93 -7.95
N ILE A 9 -6.65 12.14 -7.14
CA ILE A 9 -6.24 11.82 -5.77
C ILE A 9 -4.91 11.07 -5.75
N ILE A 10 -4.76 10.05 -6.61
CA ILE A 10 -3.53 9.26 -6.68
C ILE A 10 -2.41 9.93 -7.49
N SER A 11 -2.68 11.09 -8.08
CA SER A 11 -1.73 11.87 -8.93
C SER A 11 -1.15 11.05 -10.09
N TYR A 12 -1.94 10.13 -10.64
CA TYR A 12 -1.58 9.33 -11.79
C TYR A 12 -2.76 9.16 -12.76
N LYS A 13 -2.53 9.48 -14.03
CA LYS A 13 -3.52 9.32 -15.11
C LYS A 13 -3.21 8.07 -15.91
N PHE A 14 -4.08 7.08 -15.82
CA PHE A 14 -3.96 5.83 -16.56
C PHE A 14 -4.17 6.04 -18.07
N LYS A 15 -3.31 5.44 -18.87
CA LYS A 15 -3.50 5.29 -20.31
C LYS A 15 -4.61 4.29 -20.58
N GLU A 16 -4.57 3.16 -19.87
CA GLU A 16 -5.57 2.09 -19.88
C GLU A 16 -6.37 2.06 -18.59
N LYS A 17 -7.54 2.70 -18.59
CA LYS A 17 -8.44 2.78 -17.41
C LYS A 17 -8.80 1.44 -16.79
N LYS A 18 -8.75 0.37 -17.60
CA LYS A 18 -9.06 -0.99 -17.15
C LYS A 18 -8.24 -1.41 -15.94
N TYR A 19 -6.96 -1.02 -15.86
CA TYR A 19 -6.11 -1.37 -14.72
C TYR A 19 -6.59 -0.72 -13.43
N LEU A 20 -7.03 0.53 -13.47
CA LEU A 20 -7.56 1.18 -12.29
C LEU A 20 -8.91 0.59 -11.87
N ILE A 21 -9.79 0.31 -12.83
CA ILE A 21 -11.09 -0.33 -12.57
C ILE A 21 -10.90 -1.71 -11.95
N GLU A 22 -10.01 -2.52 -12.51
CA GLU A 22 -9.68 -3.84 -11.96
C GLU A 22 -9.11 -3.73 -10.55
N ALA A 23 -8.18 -2.79 -10.31
CA ALA A 23 -7.54 -2.58 -9.02
C ALA A 23 -8.51 -2.23 -7.88
N ILE A 24 -9.62 -1.56 -8.18
CA ILE A 24 -10.62 -1.18 -7.17
C ILE A 24 -11.83 -2.12 -7.12
N THR A 25 -11.85 -3.19 -7.90
CA THR A 25 -12.98 -4.13 -7.97
C THR A 25 -12.77 -5.29 -7.03
N HIS A 26 -13.63 -5.39 -6.01
CA HIS A 26 -13.63 -6.51 -5.07
C HIS A 26 -14.34 -7.74 -5.68
N LYS A 27 -13.88 -8.93 -5.32
CA LYS A 27 -14.47 -10.21 -5.79
C LYS A 27 -15.96 -10.38 -5.51
N SER A 28 -16.51 -9.69 -4.52
CA SER A 28 -17.95 -9.73 -4.21
C SER A 28 -18.84 -9.20 -5.34
N THR A 29 -18.30 -8.45 -6.30
CA THR A 29 -19.05 -7.97 -7.46
C THR A 29 -19.51 -9.09 -8.39
N GLY A 30 -18.89 -10.27 -8.31
CA GLY A 30 -19.18 -11.41 -9.20
C GLY A 30 -18.73 -11.21 -10.64
N LEU A 31 -17.97 -10.15 -10.94
CA LEU A 31 -17.36 -9.95 -12.25
C LEU A 31 -16.24 -10.97 -12.49
N ASP A 32 -15.89 -11.18 -13.75
CA ASP A 32 -14.82 -12.09 -14.18
C ASP A 32 -13.41 -11.53 -13.93
N TYR A 33 -13.31 -10.32 -13.42
CA TYR A 33 -12.09 -9.65 -12.99
C TYR A 33 -12.26 -9.03 -11.60
N ASN A 34 -11.18 -8.96 -10.86
CA ASN A 34 -11.08 -8.30 -9.56
C ASN A 34 -9.61 -7.93 -9.28
N TYR A 35 -9.33 -7.34 -8.13
CA TYR A 35 -8.03 -6.82 -7.79
C TYR A 35 -6.93 -7.89 -7.52
N ASP A 36 -7.25 -9.17 -7.33
CA ASP A 36 -6.32 -10.19 -6.81
C ASP A 36 -5.01 -10.30 -7.60
N LYS A 37 -5.06 -10.29 -8.94
CA LYS A 37 -3.84 -10.36 -9.77
C LYS A 37 -2.96 -9.11 -9.65
N LEU A 38 -3.58 -7.95 -9.60
CA LEU A 38 -2.88 -6.68 -9.49
C LEU A 38 -2.31 -6.50 -8.06
N GLU A 39 -3.02 -6.95 -7.05
CA GLU A 39 -2.56 -6.99 -5.65
C GLU A 39 -1.30 -7.85 -5.55
N PHE A 40 -1.31 -9.07 -6.08
CA PHE A 40 -0.14 -9.94 -6.09
C PHE A 40 1.09 -9.27 -6.72
N LEU A 41 0.91 -8.61 -7.86
CA LEU A 41 1.98 -7.88 -8.54
C LEU A 41 2.42 -6.65 -7.74
N GLY A 42 1.45 -5.87 -7.25
CA GLY A 42 1.68 -4.64 -6.52
C GLY A 42 2.43 -4.84 -5.21
N ASP A 43 2.16 -5.91 -4.49
CA ASP A 43 2.91 -6.31 -3.30
C ASP A 43 4.42 -6.50 -3.61
N ARG A 44 4.77 -7.16 -4.72
CA ARG A 44 6.17 -7.34 -5.14
C ARG A 44 6.82 -6.04 -5.57
N VAL A 45 6.09 -5.20 -6.30
CA VAL A 45 6.58 -3.86 -6.72
C VAL A 45 6.79 -2.98 -5.49
N LEU A 46 5.85 -2.95 -4.56
CA LEU A 46 5.97 -2.23 -3.29
C LEU A 46 7.21 -2.71 -2.51
N GLY A 47 7.36 -4.02 -2.33
CA GLY A 47 8.50 -4.60 -1.63
C GLY A 47 9.83 -4.23 -2.28
N LEU A 48 9.93 -4.29 -3.60
CA LEU A 48 11.12 -3.89 -4.34
C LEU A 48 11.45 -2.41 -4.13
N VAL A 49 10.47 -1.52 -4.28
CA VAL A 49 10.68 -0.07 -4.15
C VAL A 49 11.10 0.29 -2.73
N ILE A 50 10.41 -0.25 -1.71
CA ILE A 50 10.76 0.00 -0.30
C ILE A 50 12.15 -0.54 0.03
N ALA A 51 12.47 -1.79 -0.36
CA ALA A 51 13.77 -2.38 -0.10
C ALA A 51 14.90 -1.58 -0.78
N HIS A 52 14.71 -1.18 -2.03
CA HIS A 52 15.67 -0.35 -2.76
C HIS A 52 15.89 0.99 -2.05
N LYS A 53 14.82 1.66 -1.61
CA LYS A 53 14.93 2.94 -0.90
C LYS A 53 15.62 2.78 0.44
N LEU A 54 15.30 1.75 1.21
CA LEU A 54 15.93 1.48 2.51
C LEU A 54 17.42 1.17 2.39
N ASN A 55 17.84 0.56 1.30
CA ASN A 55 19.25 0.30 1.02
C ASN A 55 20.10 1.59 0.93
N TYR A 56 19.49 2.70 0.52
CA TYR A 56 20.15 4.01 0.52
C TYR A 56 20.03 4.77 1.84
N LEU A 57 18.90 4.61 2.55
CA LEU A 57 18.61 5.40 3.75
C LEU A 57 19.27 4.83 5.00
N ILE A 58 19.42 3.51 5.07
CA ILE A 58 20.02 2.81 6.23
C ILE A 58 21.47 2.47 5.86
N GLN A 59 22.39 3.33 6.29
CA GLN A 59 23.81 3.20 6.00
C GLN A 59 24.55 2.29 6.99
N ASP A 60 23.97 2.03 8.16
CA ASP A 60 24.50 1.02 9.06
C ASP A 60 24.18 -0.37 8.50
N GLN A 61 25.12 -1.30 8.59
CA GLN A 61 24.93 -2.68 8.13
C GLN A 61 24.02 -3.51 9.06
N ASN A 62 23.16 -2.82 9.82
CA ASN A 62 22.21 -3.50 10.72
C ASN A 62 21.00 -3.98 9.95
N VAL A 63 21.08 -5.20 9.44
CA VAL A 63 20.02 -5.87 8.67
C VAL A 63 18.70 -5.97 9.48
N VAL A 64 18.78 -6.07 10.80
CA VAL A 64 17.57 -6.12 11.67
C VAL A 64 16.78 -4.83 11.57
N ASN A 65 17.44 -3.66 11.63
CA ASN A 65 16.77 -2.36 11.48
C ASN A 65 16.13 -2.21 10.10
N THR A 66 16.80 -2.70 9.06
CA THR A 66 16.25 -2.68 7.70
C THR A 66 14.98 -3.53 7.60
N HIS A 67 14.97 -4.74 8.15
CA HIS A 67 13.78 -5.61 8.17
C HIS A 67 12.63 -4.99 8.96
N LEU A 68 12.89 -4.46 10.16
CA LEU A 68 11.86 -3.81 10.98
C LEU A 68 11.24 -2.61 10.27
N LYS A 69 12.05 -1.79 9.60
CA LYS A 69 11.55 -0.66 8.83
C LYS A 69 10.75 -1.12 7.62
N PHE A 70 11.22 -2.13 6.90
CA PHE A 70 10.49 -2.73 5.79
C PHE A 70 9.11 -3.23 6.23
N GLU A 71 9.04 -4.04 7.27
CA GLU A 71 7.77 -4.55 7.82
C GLU A 71 6.84 -3.43 8.26
N SER A 72 7.37 -2.36 8.88
CA SER A 72 6.57 -1.22 9.31
C SER A 72 5.89 -0.48 8.17
N LEU A 73 6.42 -0.57 6.95
CA LEU A 73 5.93 0.11 5.76
C LEU A 73 5.13 -0.79 4.81
N THR A 74 5.14 -2.09 5.02
CA THR A 74 4.50 -3.07 4.12
C THR A 74 3.43 -3.92 4.80
N ASN A 75 3.20 -3.74 6.10
CA ASN A 75 2.16 -4.49 6.80
C ASN A 75 0.75 -3.94 6.48
N GLU A 76 -0.25 -4.81 6.65
CA GLU A 76 -1.66 -4.51 6.38
C GLU A 76 -2.16 -3.26 7.11
N ILE A 77 -1.79 -3.08 8.37
CA ILE A 77 -2.23 -1.94 9.19
C ILE A 77 -1.72 -0.62 8.60
N TYR A 78 -0.46 -0.57 8.21
CA TYR A 78 0.13 0.62 7.60
C TYR A 78 -0.50 0.92 6.24
N LEU A 79 -0.63 -0.10 5.38
CA LEU A 79 -1.22 0.04 4.05
C LEU A 79 -2.67 0.51 4.13
N SER A 80 -3.46 -0.04 5.04
CA SER A 80 -4.85 0.40 5.23
C SER A 80 -4.94 1.86 5.70
N LYS A 81 -4.02 2.32 6.54
CA LYS A 81 -3.93 3.75 6.94
C LYS A 81 -3.60 4.66 5.76
N VAL A 82 -2.65 4.27 4.91
CA VAL A 82 -2.33 5.02 3.68
C VAL A 82 -3.55 5.08 2.77
N ALA A 83 -4.22 3.96 2.54
CA ALA A 83 -5.42 3.88 1.71
C ALA A 83 -6.55 4.80 2.22
N ARG A 84 -6.79 4.85 3.54
CA ARG A 84 -7.77 5.75 4.15
C ARG A 84 -7.37 7.21 4.01
N LYS A 85 -6.10 7.54 4.25
CA LYS A 85 -5.59 8.90 4.14
C LYS A 85 -5.84 9.52 2.76
N ILE A 86 -5.77 8.71 1.71
CA ILE A 86 -6.05 9.14 0.34
C ILE A 86 -7.48 8.81 -0.13
N ASN A 87 -8.37 8.40 0.79
CA ASN A 87 -9.78 8.14 0.55
C ASN A 87 -10.08 7.06 -0.51
N ILE A 88 -9.21 6.07 -0.70
CA ILE A 88 -9.42 4.97 -1.64
C ILE A 88 -10.71 4.19 -1.32
N ASN A 89 -11.06 4.05 -0.04
CA ASN A 89 -12.26 3.37 0.42
C ASN A 89 -13.55 3.83 -0.29
N LYS A 90 -13.62 5.09 -0.67
CA LYS A 90 -14.78 5.67 -1.35
C LYS A 90 -14.98 5.18 -2.78
N PHE A 91 -13.95 4.61 -3.39
CA PHE A 91 -13.93 4.20 -4.79
C PHE A 91 -14.02 2.69 -4.98
N ILE A 92 -13.87 1.89 -3.93
CA ILE A 92 -13.90 0.44 -4.01
C ILE A 92 -15.26 -0.02 -4.50
N LEU A 93 -15.26 -0.83 -5.57
CA LEU A 93 -16.43 -1.45 -6.15
C LEU A 93 -16.68 -2.78 -5.43
N VAL A 94 -17.81 -2.87 -4.75
CA VAL A 94 -18.27 -4.05 -4.02
C VAL A 94 -19.71 -4.35 -4.42
N GLN A 95 -20.16 -5.57 -4.14
CA GLN A 95 -21.59 -5.89 -4.28
C GLN A 95 -22.41 -4.96 -3.39
N GLY A 96 -23.49 -4.41 -3.94
CA GLY A 96 -24.41 -3.55 -3.19
C GLY A 96 -25.12 -4.29 -2.06
N GLY A 97 -25.55 -3.55 -1.04
CA GLY A 97 -26.30 -4.11 0.09
C GLY A 97 -25.82 -3.58 1.44
N LYS A 98 -26.35 -4.17 2.51
CA LYS A 98 -26.09 -3.71 3.90
C LYS A 98 -24.63 -3.78 4.32
N ASP A 99 -23.83 -4.69 3.73
CA ASP A 99 -22.43 -4.90 4.08
C ASP A 99 -21.44 -4.12 3.19
N SER A 100 -21.93 -3.34 2.22
CA SER A 100 -21.06 -2.63 1.28
C SER A 100 -20.07 -1.69 1.96
N GLU A 101 -20.50 -0.92 2.94
CA GLU A 101 -19.64 -0.01 3.71
C GLU A 101 -18.65 -0.77 4.60
N LYS A 102 -19.03 -1.93 5.12
CA LYS A 102 -18.14 -2.80 5.89
C LYS A 102 -16.98 -3.32 5.03
N PHE A 103 -17.25 -3.76 3.80
CA PHE A 103 -16.21 -4.16 2.85
C PHE A 103 -15.26 -3.01 2.52
N LYS A 104 -15.80 -1.84 2.20
CA LYS A 104 -15.01 -0.65 1.83
C LYS A 104 -14.10 -0.14 2.95
N ASN A 105 -14.43 -0.43 4.21
CA ASN A 105 -13.68 0.01 5.38
C ASN A 105 -12.87 -1.12 6.07
N ASN A 106 -12.86 -2.31 5.50
CA ASN A 106 -12.05 -3.42 5.99
C ASN A 106 -10.56 -3.20 5.71
N ASP A 107 -9.71 -3.37 6.72
CA ASP A 107 -8.26 -3.11 6.63
C ASP A 107 -7.58 -3.97 5.57
N SER A 108 -7.88 -5.26 5.52
CA SER A 108 -7.29 -6.18 4.54
C SER A 108 -7.66 -5.78 3.12
N ILE A 109 -8.95 -5.48 2.86
CA ILE A 109 -9.41 -5.04 1.54
C ILE A 109 -8.78 -3.71 1.14
N LEU A 110 -8.62 -2.78 2.07
CA LEU A 110 -7.97 -1.49 1.81
C LEU A 110 -6.49 -1.65 1.45
N ALA A 111 -5.78 -2.53 2.17
CA ALA A 111 -4.40 -2.87 1.88
C ALA A 111 -4.26 -3.53 0.49
N ASP A 112 -5.08 -4.54 0.20
CA ASP A 112 -5.09 -5.25 -1.08
C ASP A 112 -5.36 -4.30 -2.26
N VAL A 113 -6.34 -3.41 -2.13
CA VAL A 113 -6.67 -2.41 -3.17
C VAL A 113 -5.54 -1.41 -3.37
N LEU A 114 -4.87 -0.97 -2.30
CA LEU A 114 -3.71 -0.09 -2.42
C LEU A 114 -2.58 -0.76 -3.20
N GLU A 115 -2.27 -2.01 -2.87
CA GLU A 115 -1.28 -2.80 -3.60
C GLU A 115 -1.71 -3.04 -5.04
N ALA A 116 -2.99 -3.32 -5.29
CA ALA A 116 -3.52 -3.49 -6.64
C ALA A 116 -3.39 -2.20 -7.48
N ILE A 117 -3.60 -1.03 -6.89
CA ILE A 117 -3.36 0.26 -7.57
C ILE A 117 -1.88 0.40 -7.94
N ILE A 118 -0.96 0.04 -7.04
CA ILE A 118 0.48 0.04 -7.34
C ILE A 118 0.79 -0.90 -8.50
N GLY A 119 0.23 -2.10 -8.50
CA GLY A 119 0.36 -3.07 -9.61
C GLY A 119 -0.19 -2.54 -10.93
N GLY A 120 -1.34 -1.88 -10.89
CA GLY A 120 -1.96 -1.22 -12.04
C GLY A 120 -1.11 -0.09 -12.61
N ILE A 121 -0.57 0.77 -11.76
CA ILE A 121 0.36 1.85 -12.17
C ILE A 121 1.62 1.25 -12.81
N PHE A 122 2.16 0.17 -12.23
CA PHE A 122 3.32 -0.52 -12.78
C PHE A 122 3.07 -1.06 -14.19
N LEU A 123 1.93 -1.71 -14.43
CA LEU A 123 1.60 -2.24 -15.75
C LEU A 123 1.34 -1.13 -16.78
N ASP A 124 0.71 -0.06 -16.37
CA ASP A 124 0.34 1.05 -17.25
C ASP A 124 1.50 2.01 -17.53
N GLY A 125 2.31 2.32 -16.51
CA GLY A 125 3.33 3.37 -16.55
C GLY A 125 4.74 2.97 -16.14
N GLY A 126 4.97 1.71 -15.80
CA GLY A 126 6.28 1.18 -15.44
C GLY A 126 6.70 1.47 -13.99
N LEU A 127 7.89 0.95 -13.64
CA LEU A 127 8.41 0.99 -12.27
C LEU A 127 8.61 2.42 -11.74
N LYS A 128 9.06 3.34 -12.58
CA LYS A 128 9.30 4.73 -12.18
C LYS A 128 8.02 5.42 -11.70
N ASN A 129 6.90 5.21 -12.36
CA ASN A 129 5.62 5.79 -11.95
C ASN A 129 5.09 5.13 -10.68
N ALA A 130 5.23 3.81 -10.52
CA ALA A 130 4.91 3.11 -9.29
C ALA A 130 5.78 3.62 -8.12
N GLN A 131 7.07 3.82 -8.33
CA GLN A 131 7.99 4.40 -7.34
C GLN A 131 7.56 5.80 -6.93
N LEU A 132 7.22 6.68 -7.87
CA LEU A 132 6.74 8.04 -7.58
C LEU A 132 5.47 8.01 -6.73
N PHE A 133 4.50 7.13 -7.03
CA PHE A 133 3.31 6.95 -6.23
C PHE A 133 3.65 6.54 -4.79
N ILE A 134 4.50 5.52 -4.62
CA ILE A 134 4.91 5.03 -3.31
C ILE A 134 5.62 6.14 -2.52
N GLU A 135 6.57 6.84 -3.12
CA GLU A 135 7.31 7.92 -2.46
C GLU A 135 6.41 9.10 -2.05
N ASN A 136 5.36 9.39 -2.82
CA ASN A 136 4.42 10.47 -2.51
C ASN A 136 3.52 10.18 -1.30
N TYR A 137 3.16 8.91 -1.09
CA TYR A 137 2.15 8.56 -0.09
C TYR A 137 2.68 7.77 1.11
N PHE A 138 3.89 7.24 1.03
CA PHE A 138 4.52 6.46 2.10
C PHE A 138 5.57 7.28 2.85
N SER A 139 5.56 7.21 4.18
CA SER A 139 6.52 7.91 5.04
C SER A 139 7.83 7.14 5.17
N ILE A 140 8.53 6.88 4.07
CA ILE A 140 9.75 6.06 4.03
C ILE A 140 10.90 6.72 4.78
N ASN A 141 11.00 8.05 4.71
CA ASN A 141 12.09 8.83 5.32
C ASN A 141 11.92 9.04 6.83
N ASP A 142 10.77 8.71 7.40
CA ASP A 142 10.53 8.86 8.82
C ASP A 142 11.45 7.91 9.61
N LYS A 143 12.06 8.43 10.67
CA LYS A 143 12.89 7.61 11.56
C LYS A 143 12.03 6.52 12.19
N LEU A 144 12.59 5.31 12.36
CA LEU A 144 12.02 4.32 13.26
C LEU A 144 11.82 4.97 14.63
N PRO A 145 10.69 4.76 15.32
CA PRO A 145 10.63 5.06 16.75
C PRO A 145 11.85 4.37 17.39
N ASN A 146 12.57 5.10 18.22
CA ASN A 146 13.80 4.63 18.90
C ASN A 146 13.46 3.40 19.75
N THR A 147 13.40 2.24 19.15
CA THR A 147 13.52 0.96 19.83
C THR A 147 15.01 0.68 19.97
N ASN A 148 15.63 1.35 20.94
CA ASN A 148 16.96 0.97 21.36
C ASN A 148 16.84 -0.41 22.04
N PRO A 149 17.34 -1.50 21.46
CA PRO A 149 17.23 -2.85 22.07
C PRO A 149 17.84 -2.91 23.47
N LYS A 150 18.79 -2.01 23.77
CA LYS A 150 19.38 -1.88 25.10
C LYS A 150 18.43 -1.27 26.12
N SER A 151 17.55 -0.34 25.74
CA SER A 151 16.56 0.23 26.67
C SER A 151 15.43 -0.77 26.99
N ALA A 152 14.97 -1.52 26.01
CA ALA A 152 13.94 -2.55 26.22
C ALA A 152 14.44 -3.67 27.17
N LEU A 153 15.72 -4.06 27.06
CA LEU A 153 16.32 -5.04 27.97
C LEU A 153 16.53 -4.47 29.38
N GLN A 154 16.84 -3.19 29.52
CA GLN A 154 16.99 -2.54 30.82
C GLN A 154 15.65 -2.35 31.54
N GLU A 155 14.57 -2.09 30.84
CA GLU A 155 13.22 -2.02 31.44
C GLU A 155 12.73 -3.40 31.91
N MET A 156 13.06 -4.49 31.20
CA MET A 156 12.70 -5.87 31.61
C MET A 156 13.52 -6.39 32.81
N VAL A 157 14.63 -5.78 33.14
CA VAL A 157 15.50 -6.22 34.29
C VAL A 157 15.20 -5.46 35.58
N LEU A 158 14.38 -4.39 35.52
CA LEU A 158 14.02 -3.54 36.66
C LEU A 158 12.60 -3.80 37.21
N GLU A 159 11.87 -4.80 36.72
CA GLU A 159 10.68 -5.40 37.34
C GLU A 159 11.04 -6.74 37.98
#